data_7154c5818ce3da63af36be8b9fed4a2b
#
_entry.id   7154c5818ce3da63af36be8b9fed4a2b
#
_cell.length_a   1.000
_cell.length_b   1.000
_cell.length_c   1.000
_cell.angle_alpha   90.00
_cell.angle_beta   90.00
_cell.angle_gamma   90.00
#
_symmetry.space_group_name_H-M   'P 1'
#
loop_
_entity.id
_entity.type
_entity.pdbx_description
1 polymer ?
#
loop_
_entity_poly.entity_id
_entity_poly.type
_entity_poly.pdbx_seq_one_letter_code
_entity_poly.pdbx_strand_id
1 'polypeptide(L)'
;VLAIGHSARDTFFKLYESGLHMEAKAFAVGLRVEHPQELINQSQYGTLHPDSLGAAPYKVTARTSGGRGVYSFCMCPGGYVVNASSEPGRIAVNGMSYSGRNGANANSAIIVSVTPADYGSDEPLAGIGFQRRLEEKAFSAGCGKIPVERYGDFSDTATTGHIPTEFVPAIKGQWTFADVKS
;
A
#
# COMPACT_ATOMS: atom_id res chain seq x y z
N VAL A 1 4.82 -6.97 28.42
CA VAL A 1 4.94 -7.00 26.94
C VAL A 1 4.18 -5.82 26.37
N LEU A 2 4.83 -5.02 25.51
CA LEU A 2 4.22 -3.91 24.79
C LEU A 2 3.99 -4.34 23.33
N ALA A 3 2.75 -4.30 22.83
CA ALA A 3 2.36 -4.77 21.51
C ALA A 3 1.28 -3.86 20.90
N ILE A 4 1.57 -2.56 20.82
CA ILE A 4 0.61 -1.49 20.45
C ILE A 4 0.44 -1.29 18.94
N GLY A 5 1.21 -1.98 18.10
CA GLY A 5 1.18 -1.81 16.65
C GLY A 5 1.71 -0.44 16.21
N HIS A 6 1.52 -0.13 14.91
CA HIS A 6 2.06 1.10 14.31
C HIS A 6 1.13 2.33 14.44
N SER A 7 -0.14 2.13 14.73
CA SER A 7 -1.15 3.21 14.74
C SER A 7 -1.23 3.98 16.05
N ALA A 8 -0.68 3.43 17.14
CA ALA A 8 -0.67 4.06 18.47
C ALA A 8 0.43 5.13 18.59
N ARG A 9 0.44 6.10 17.67
CA ARG A 9 1.48 7.12 17.58
C ARG A 9 1.54 8.02 18.80
N ASP A 10 0.39 8.35 19.36
CA ASP A 10 0.26 9.07 20.63
C ASP A 10 0.97 8.34 21.79
N THR A 11 0.83 7.03 21.85
CA THR A 11 1.50 6.20 22.86
C THR A 11 3.01 6.21 22.66
N PHE A 12 3.52 6.16 21.42
CA PHE A 12 4.95 6.30 21.14
C PHE A 12 5.51 7.62 21.65
N PHE A 13 4.83 8.74 21.39
CA PHE A 13 5.25 10.05 21.90
C PHE A 13 5.27 10.06 23.44
N LYS A 14 4.22 9.52 24.06
CA LYS A 14 4.11 9.48 25.52
C LYS A 14 5.23 8.63 26.18
N LEU A 15 5.57 7.51 25.57
CA LEU A 15 6.67 6.66 26.03
C LEU A 15 8.03 7.34 25.86
N TYR A 16 8.23 8.03 24.75
CA TYR A 16 9.45 8.80 24.50
C TYR A 16 9.61 9.95 25.52
N GLU A 17 8.54 10.73 25.75
CA GLU A 17 8.49 11.80 26.76
C GLU A 17 8.73 11.29 28.18
N SER A 18 8.36 10.06 28.48
CA SER A 18 8.63 9.42 29.77
C SER A 18 10.06 8.92 29.94
N GLY A 19 10.94 9.17 28.96
CA GLY A 19 12.35 8.79 29.00
C GLY A 19 12.64 7.35 28.56
N LEU A 20 11.68 6.64 27.93
CA LEU A 20 11.97 5.33 27.36
C LEU A 20 12.97 5.49 26.21
N HIS A 21 14.09 4.77 26.28
CA HIS A 21 15.08 4.77 25.21
C HIS A 21 14.47 4.20 23.92
N MET A 22 14.57 4.95 22.83
CA MET A 22 14.12 4.58 21.51
C MET A 22 15.18 4.92 20.46
N GLU A 23 15.16 4.23 19.34
CA GLU A 23 16.04 4.45 18.21
C GLU A 23 15.25 4.63 16.92
N ALA A 24 15.75 5.47 16.01
CA ALA A 24 15.20 5.59 14.67
C ALA A 24 15.41 4.28 13.91
N LYS A 25 14.36 3.79 13.25
CA LYS A 25 14.39 2.52 12.54
C LYS A 25 13.93 2.69 11.10
N ALA A 26 14.61 1.98 10.18
CA ALA A 26 14.14 1.87 8.81
C ALA A 26 12.75 1.21 8.74
N PHE A 27 11.93 1.67 7.81
CA PHE A 27 10.61 1.12 7.50
C PHE A 27 10.39 1.11 5.99
N ALA A 28 9.20 0.77 5.53
CA ALA A 28 8.90 0.77 4.11
C ALA A 28 7.60 1.52 3.83
N VAL A 29 7.57 2.23 2.71
CA VAL A 29 6.42 2.98 2.21
C VAL A 29 6.19 2.68 0.75
N GLY A 30 4.99 2.92 0.25
CA GLY A 30 4.68 2.75 -1.17
C GLY A 30 3.20 2.87 -1.47
N LEU A 31 2.83 2.34 -2.62
CA LEU A 31 1.46 2.36 -3.11
C LEU A 31 0.85 0.97 -3.05
N ARG A 32 -0.47 0.90 -2.95
CA ARG A 32 -1.19 -0.36 -3.11
C ARG A 32 -1.70 -0.47 -4.54
N VAL A 33 -1.29 -1.53 -5.21
CA VAL A 33 -1.75 -1.85 -6.56
C VAL A 33 -2.92 -2.83 -6.49
N GLU A 34 -3.86 -2.68 -7.40
CA GLU A 34 -5.01 -3.55 -7.56
C GLU A 34 -5.13 -4.01 -9.02
N HIS A 35 -5.51 -5.24 -9.23
CA HIS A 35 -5.64 -5.86 -10.56
C HIS A 35 -6.65 -7.01 -10.51
N PRO A 36 -7.17 -7.49 -11.67
CA PRO A 36 -8.04 -8.67 -11.70
C PRO A 36 -7.35 -9.90 -11.11
N GLN A 37 -8.05 -10.68 -10.28
CA GLN A 37 -7.52 -11.94 -9.76
C GLN A 37 -7.20 -12.95 -10.88
N GLU A 38 -8.02 -12.97 -11.92
CA GLU A 38 -7.82 -13.84 -13.08
C GLU A 38 -6.47 -13.63 -13.78
N LEU A 39 -5.99 -12.37 -13.85
CA LEU A 39 -4.66 -12.05 -14.37
C LEU A 39 -3.56 -12.80 -13.60
N ILE A 40 -3.70 -12.87 -12.28
CA ILE A 40 -2.72 -13.56 -11.44
C ILE A 40 -2.88 -15.08 -11.55
N ASN A 41 -4.12 -15.58 -11.57
CA ASN A 41 -4.38 -17.01 -11.81
C ASN A 41 -3.76 -17.46 -13.13
N GLN A 42 -3.99 -16.75 -14.22
CA GLN A 42 -3.42 -17.05 -15.52
C GLN A 42 -1.89 -17.02 -15.50
N SER A 43 -1.30 -16.04 -14.83
CA SER A 43 0.16 -15.91 -14.72
C SER A 43 0.80 -17.04 -13.89
N GLN A 44 0.16 -17.46 -12.81
CA GLN A 44 0.73 -18.43 -11.87
C GLN A 44 0.36 -19.87 -12.21
N TYR A 45 -0.83 -20.11 -12.73
CA TYR A 45 -1.38 -21.45 -12.94
C TYR A 45 -1.64 -21.79 -14.40
N GLY A 46 -1.55 -20.81 -15.31
CA GLY A 46 -1.89 -21.02 -16.72
C GLY A 46 -3.38 -21.15 -17.01
N THR A 47 -4.25 -20.82 -16.03
CA THR A 47 -5.71 -20.85 -16.15
C THR A 47 -6.33 -19.68 -15.41
N LEU A 48 -7.45 -19.17 -15.94
CA LEU A 48 -8.21 -18.08 -15.30
C LEU A 48 -8.96 -18.55 -14.05
N HIS A 49 -9.48 -19.78 -14.10
CA HIS A 49 -10.36 -20.36 -13.07
C HIS A 49 -9.78 -21.66 -12.53
N PRO A 50 -8.91 -21.60 -11.52
CA PRO A 50 -8.29 -22.79 -10.93
C PRO A 50 -9.21 -23.42 -9.88
N ASP A 51 -10.10 -24.32 -10.29
CA ASP A 51 -11.16 -24.92 -9.45
C ASP A 51 -10.63 -25.57 -8.15
N SER A 52 -9.46 -26.15 -8.16
CA SER A 52 -8.87 -26.88 -7.01
C SER A 52 -7.75 -26.13 -6.29
N LEU A 53 -7.18 -25.08 -6.88
CA LEU A 53 -6.00 -24.38 -6.35
C LEU A 53 -6.36 -23.09 -5.58
N GLY A 54 -7.58 -22.59 -5.79
CA GLY A 54 -8.02 -21.30 -5.24
C GLY A 54 -7.32 -20.10 -5.89
N ALA A 55 -7.53 -18.92 -5.33
CA ALA A 55 -6.98 -17.68 -5.86
C ALA A 55 -5.45 -17.63 -5.73
N ALA A 56 -4.76 -17.43 -6.85
CA ALA A 56 -3.30 -17.40 -6.91
C ALA A 56 -2.71 -16.20 -6.14
N PRO A 57 -1.70 -16.41 -5.29
CA PRO A 57 -0.90 -15.34 -4.72
C PRO A 57 0.34 -15.05 -5.56
N TYR A 58 1.01 -13.91 -5.28
CA TYR A 58 2.37 -13.66 -5.75
C TYR A 58 3.23 -12.98 -4.71
N LYS A 59 4.55 -13.10 -4.89
CA LYS A 59 5.56 -12.32 -4.18
C LYS A 59 6.63 -11.93 -5.18
N VAL A 60 6.86 -10.62 -5.32
CA VAL A 60 7.85 -10.09 -6.25
C VAL A 60 8.81 -9.16 -5.53
N THR A 61 10.06 -9.14 -6.01
CA THR A 61 11.12 -8.25 -5.53
C THR A 61 11.89 -7.70 -6.72
N ALA A 62 12.35 -6.46 -6.58
CA ALA A 62 13.20 -5.81 -7.57
C ALA A 62 14.20 -4.87 -6.87
N ARG A 63 15.11 -4.29 -7.64
CA ARG A 63 15.98 -3.19 -7.21
C ARG A 63 15.85 -2.04 -8.18
N THR A 64 15.82 -0.82 -7.66
CA THR A 64 15.93 0.39 -8.46
C THR A 64 17.36 0.55 -9.01
N SER A 65 17.54 1.40 -10.01
CA SER A 65 18.87 1.78 -10.52
C SER A 65 19.79 2.31 -9.44
N GLY A 66 19.24 2.96 -8.41
CA GLY A 66 19.97 3.43 -7.22
C GLY A 66 20.22 2.34 -6.17
N GLY A 67 19.93 1.06 -6.44
CA GLY A 67 20.17 -0.07 -5.54
C GLY A 67 19.15 -0.26 -4.42
N ARG A 68 18.12 0.58 -4.33
CA ARG A 68 17.06 0.46 -3.31
C ARG A 68 16.15 -0.74 -3.60
N GLY A 69 15.88 -1.54 -2.58
CA GLY A 69 14.98 -2.68 -2.69
C GLY A 69 13.52 -2.24 -2.86
N VAL A 70 12.82 -2.88 -3.79
CA VAL A 70 11.37 -2.75 -4.01
C VAL A 70 10.75 -4.13 -3.90
N TYR A 71 9.65 -4.27 -3.19
CA TYR A 71 9.03 -5.58 -3.01
C TYR A 71 7.52 -5.49 -2.79
N SER A 72 6.83 -6.56 -3.17
CA SER A 72 5.42 -6.73 -2.83
C SER A 72 5.26 -7.10 -1.36
N PHE A 73 4.24 -6.57 -0.71
CA PHE A 73 3.95 -6.86 0.69
C PHE A 73 2.43 -7.00 0.92
N CYS A 74 2.05 -7.91 1.83
CA CYS A 74 0.65 -8.17 2.18
C CYS A 74 -0.25 -8.29 0.95
N MET A 75 0.13 -9.17 0.00
CA MET A 75 -0.70 -9.50 -1.15
C MET A 75 -1.98 -10.20 -0.67
N CYS A 76 -3.11 -9.74 -1.18
CA CYS A 76 -4.45 -10.19 -0.83
C CYS A 76 -5.14 -10.79 -2.06
N PRO A 77 -5.05 -12.13 -2.27
CA PRO A 77 -5.77 -12.80 -3.35
C PRO A 77 -7.29 -12.70 -3.14
N GLY A 78 -8.04 -12.47 -4.22
CA GLY A 78 -9.50 -12.36 -4.16
C GLY A 78 -9.97 -11.38 -3.08
N GLY A 79 -9.27 -10.24 -2.96
CA GLY A 79 -9.41 -9.33 -1.83
C GLY A 79 -9.84 -7.93 -2.20
N TYR A 80 -9.82 -7.08 -1.21
CA TYR A 80 -10.30 -5.69 -1.26
C TYR A 80 -9.23 -4.74 -0.72
N VAL A 81 -9.17 -3.54 -1.27
CA VAL A 81 -8.47 -2.42 -0.63
C VAL A 81 -9.40 -1.82 0.43
N VAL A 82 -8.87 -1.50 1.60
CA VAL A 82 -9.63 -0.94 2.72
C VAL A 82 -8.98 0.33 3.24
N ASN A 83 -9.78 1.28 3.69
CA ASN A 83 -9.28 2.43 4.43
C ASN A 83 -8.73 1.93 5.78
N ALA A 84 -7.48 2.27 6.06
CA ALA A 84 -6.76 1.93 7.28
C ALA A 84 -6.20 3.18 7.99
N SER A 85 -6.78 4.34 7.70
CA SER A 85 -6.39 5.62 8.32
C SER A 85 -6.62 5.58 9.81
N SER A 86 -5.66 6.05 10.58
CA SER A 86 -5.70 6.08 12.05
C SER A 86 -5.76 7.50 12.63
N GLU A 87 -5.55 8.53 11.81
CA GLU A 87 -5.55 9.93 12.24
C GLU A 87 -6.43 10.78 11.32
N PRO A 88 -7.17 11.78 11.84
CA PRO A 88 -7.94 12.71 11.02
C PRO A 88 -7.07 13.49 10.03
N GLY A 89 -7.60 13.75 8.82
CA GLY A 89 -6.88 14.50 7.79
C GLY A 89 -5.73 13.72 7.13
N ARG A 90 -5.69 12.40 7.29
CA ARG A 90 -4.65 11.51 6.76
C ARG A 90 -5.29 10.28 6.14
N ILE A 91 -4.72 9.80 5.04
CA ILE A 91 -5.18 8.59 4.38
C ILE A 91 -4.04 7.57 4.30
N ALA A 92 -4.34 6.38 4.80
CA ALA A 92 -3.57 5.17 4.57
C ALA A 92 -4.52 4.06 4.16
N VAL A 93 -4.05 3.13 3.35
CA VAL A 93 -4.82 1.98 2.89
C VAL A 93 -4.13 0.67 3.26
N ASN A 94 -4.93 -0.37 3.42
CA ASN A 94 -4.45 -1.73 3.56
C ASN A 94 -5.23 -2.64 2.62
N GLY A 95 -4.88 -3.91 2.56
CA GLY A 95 -5.63 -4.94 1.85
C GLY A 95 -6.17 -5.98 2.80
N MET A 96 -7.26 -6.61 2.39
CA MET A 96 -7.83 -7.75 3.09
C MET A 96 -8.44 -8.74 2.10
N SER A 97 -8.44 -10.01 2.47
CA SER A 97 -9.23 -11.04 1.81
C SER A 97 -10.15 -11.69 2.83
N TYR A 98 -11.35 -12.04 2.42
CA TYR A 98 -12.16 -12.97 3.19
C TYR A 98 -11.57 -14.38 3.12
N SER A 99 -11.96 -15.26 4.01
CA SER A 99 -11.45 -16.64 4.05
C SER A 99 -11.63 -17.41 2.74
N GLY A 100 -12.71 -17.13 2.00
CA GLY A 100 -12.96 -17.75 0.70
C GLY A 100 -12.09 -17.22 -0.45
N ARG A 101 -11.42 -16.07 -0.30
CA ARG A 101 -10.57 -15.44 -1.33
C ARG A 101 -11.20 -15.38 -2.72
N ASN A 102 -12.51 -15.15 -2.78
CA ASN A 102 -13.33 -15.25 -3.98
C ASN A 102 -13.73 -13.89 -4.57
N GLY A 103 -13.08 -12.81 -4.16
CA GLY A 103 -13.25 -11.50 -4.78
C GLY A 103 -12.71 -11.47 -6.21
N ALA A 104 -13.28 -10.63 -7.06
CA ALA A 104 -12.88 -10.48 -8.47
C ALA A 104 -11.46 -9.92 -8.62
N ASN A 105 -10.99 -9.14 -7.65
CA ASN A 105 -9.69 -8.48 -7.69
C ASN A 105 -8.70 -9.08 -6.69
N ALA A 106 -7.44 -8.88 -6.96
CA ALA A 106 -6.33 -9.06 -6.04
C ALA A 106 -5.63 -7.72 -5.83
N ASN A 107 -4.97 -7.56 -4.70
CA ASN A 107 -4.20 -6.35 -4.43
C ASN A 107 -2.93 -6.65 -3.63
N SER A 108 -1.93 -5.77 -3.73
CA SER A 108 -0.68 -5.86 -2.97
C SER A 108 -0.10 -4.48 -2.75
N ALA A 109 0.56 -4.25 -1.64
CA ALA A 109 1.45 -3.10 -1.51
C ALA A 109 2.72 -3.35 -2.35
N ILE A 110 3.18 -2.34 -3.05
CA ILE A 110 4.52 -2.27 -3.65
C ILE A 110 5.27 -1.20 -2.87
N ILE A 111 6.27 -1.61 -2.13
CA ILE A 111 6.92 -0.78 -1.13
C ILE A 111 8.43 -0.72 -1.32
N VAL A 112 9.01 0.40 -0.91
CA VAL A 112 10.45 0.67 -0.89
C VAL A 112 10.91 0.93 0.54
N SER A 113 12.13 0.55 0.84
CA SER A 113 12.74 0.83 2.15
C SER A 113 13.06 2.32 2.29
N VAL A 114 12.76 2.86 3.46
CA VAL A 114 13.03 4.24 3.90
C VAL A 114 13.87 4.19 5.17
N THR A 115 14.89 5.01 5.23
CA THR A 115 15.85 5.09 6.33
C THR A 115 15.87 6.51 6.92
N PRO A 116 16.52 6.75 8.07
CA PRO A 116 16.72 8.09 8.61
C PRO A 116 17.31 9.09 7.62
N ALA A 117 18.19 8.65 6.72
CA ALA A 117 18.75 9.50 5.67
C ALA A 117 17.71 10.05 4.67
N ASP A 118 16.61 9.31 4.45
CA ASP A 118 15.55 9.73 3.51
C ASP A 118 14.66 10.83 4.09
N TYR A 119 14.50 10.92 5.41
CA TYR A 119 13.74 11.98 6.07
C TYR A 119 14.60 12.96 6.86
N GLY A 120 15.94 12.82 6.78
CA GLY A 120 16.92 13.82 7.22
C GLY A 120 17.02 13.98 8.73
N SER A 121 16.75 12.92 9.52
CA SER A 121 16.80 12.98 10.97
C SER A 121 17.00 11.61 11.60
N ASP A 122 17.90 11.51 12.58
CA ASP A 122 18.11 10.31 13.40
C ASP A 122 17.27 10.32 14.69
N GLU A 123 16.41 11.33 14.86
CA GLU A 123 15.47 11.37 15.99
C GLU A 123 14.53 10.16 15.97
N PRO A 124 14.35 9.47 17.11
CA PRO A 124 13.62 8.20 17.17
C PRO A 124 12.23 8.20 16.53
N LEU A 125 11.49 9.30 16.64
CA LEU A 125 10.11 9.41 16.13
C LEU A 125 9.99 10.22 14.83
N ALA A 126 11.10 10.66 14.22
CA ALA A 126 11.09 11.46 12.99
C ALA A 126 10.40 10.72 11.81
N GLY A 127 10.53 9.41 11.75
CA GLY A 127 9.84 8.57 10.77
C GLY A 127 8.32 8.69 10.81
N ILE A 128 7.71 8.95 11.97
CA ILE A 128 6.27 9.21 12.09
C ILE A 128 5.89 10.50 11.35
N GLY A 129 6.71 11.55 11.47
CA GLY A 129 6.51 12.80 10.73
C GLY A 129 6.57 12.60 9.21
N PHE A 130 7.49 11.76 8.74
CA PHE A 130 7.59 11.40 7.32
C PHE A 130 6.31 10.67 6.84
N GLN A 131 5.84 9.66 7.57
CA GLN A 131 4.60 8.93 7.25
C GLN A 131 3.40 9.87 7.20
N ARG A 132 3.25 10.75 8.21
CA ARG A 132 2.16 11.73 8.28
C ARG A 132 2.11 12.64 7.06
N ARG A 133 3.25 13.12 6.57
CA ARG A 133 3.31 13.95 5.35
C ARG A 133 2.78 13.20 4.11
N LEU A 134 3.12 11.92 3.97
CA LEU A 134 2.60 11.11 2.86
C LEU A 134 1.08 10.89 2.97
N GLU A 135 0.60 10.60 4.16
CA GLU A 135 -0.82 10.39 4.45
C GLU A 135 -1.64 11.69 4.26
N GLU A 136 -1.07 12.84 4.60
CA GLU A 136 -1.66 14.18 4.40
C GLU A 136 -1.71 14.53 2.90
N LYS A 137 -0.67 14.23 2.14
CA LYS A 137 -0.67 14.38 0.69
C LYS A 137 -1.75 13.51 0.05
N ALA A 138 -1.87 12.25 0.44
CA ALA A 138 -2.92 11.37 -0.05
C ALA A 138 -4.32 11.88 0.29
N PHE A 139 -4.53 12.42 1.51
CA PHE A 139 -5.79 13.04 1.91
C PHE A 139 -6.11 14.26 1.04
N SER A 140 -5.13 15.12 0.79
CA SER A 140 -5.30 16.33 -0.02
C SER A 140 -5.58 15.98 -1.49
N ALA A 141 -4.81 15.07 -2.09
CA ALA A 141 -4.99 14.62 -3.46
C ALA A 141 -6.39 14.00 -3.69
N GLY A 142 -6.87 13.22 -2.73
CA GLY A 142 -8.18 12.57 -2.78
C GLY A 142 -9.34 13.45 -2.28
N CYS A 143 -9.10 14.71 -1.87
CA CYS A 143 -10.12 15.55 -1.24
C CYS A 143 -10.85 14.83 -0.08
N GLY A 144 -10.09 14.15 0.77
CA GLY A 144 -10.59 13.37 1.90
C GLY A 144 -11.04 11.94 1.58
N LYS A 145 -10.95 11.52 0.32
CA LYS A 145 -11.24 10.16 -0.16
C LYS A 145 -9.93 9.45 -0.52
N ILE A 146 -9.97 8.13 -0.66
CA ILE A 146 -8.81 7.35 -1.12
C ILE A 146 -8.48 7.77 -2.55
N PRO A 147 -7.30 8.35 -2.83
CA PRO A 147 -6.89 8.68 -4.18
C PRO A 147 -6.55 7.41 -4.97
N VAL A 148 -7.03 7.33 -6.20
CA VAL A 148 -6.81 6.20 -7.11
C VAL A 148 -6.32 6.73 -8.44
N GLU A 149 -5.29 6.13 -9.00
CA GLU A 149 -4.78 6.43 -10.33
C GLU A 149 -4.65 5.15 -11.15
N ARG A 150 -4.90 5.23 -12.44
CA ARG A 150 -4.67 4.10 -13.34
C ARG A 150 -3.18 3.92 -13.56
N TYR A 151 -2.72 2.67 -13.63
CA TYR A 151 -1.30 2.38 -13.84
C TYR A 151 -0.72 3.04 -15.10
N GLY A 152 -1.50 3.10 -16.20
CA GLY A 152 -1.08 3.77 -17.43
C GLY A 152 -0.79 5.26 -17.24
N ASP A 153 -1.64 5.95 -16.48
CA ASP A 153 -1.47 7.38 -16.17
C ASP A 153 -0.30 7.58 -15.20
N PHE A 154 -0.17 6.70 -14.22
CA PHE A 154 0.93 6.71 -13.26
C PHE A 154 2.30 6.50 -13.92
N SER A 155 2.41 5.60 -14.90
CA SER A 155 3.67 5.24 -15.54
C SER A 155 4.09 6.18 -16.67
N ASP A 156 3.29 7.18 -17.02
CA ASP A 156 3.44 8.05 -18.21
C ASP A 156 3.60 7.23 -19.51
N THR A 157 3.37 5.95 -19.45
CA THR A 157 3.29 5.11 -20.65
C THR A 157 1.86 5.14 -21.13
N ALA A 158 1.57 6.02 -22.09
CA ALA A 158 0.39 5.92 -22.93
C ALA A 158 0.53 4.62 -23.77
N THR A 159 0.48 3.49 -23.10
CA THR A 159 0.43 2.21 -23.77
C THR A 159 -0.95 2.11 -24.40
N THR A 160 -0.98 2.23 -25.70
CA THR A 160 -2.07 1.81 -26.59
C THR A 160 -2.36 0.30 -26.46
N GLY A 161 -2.04 -0.30 -25.31
CA GLY A 161 -2.41 -1.65 -24.95
C GLY A 161 -3.84 -1.67 -24.46
N HIS A 162 -4.61 -2.61 -24.95
CA HIS A 162 -6.00 -2.86 -24.61
C HIS A 162 -6.15 -3.02 -23.08
N ILE A 163 -6.41 -1.89 -22.40
CA ILE A 163 -6.86 -1.92 -21.00
C ILE A 163 -8.29 -2.41 -21.08
N PRO A 164 -8.66 -3.47 -20.35
CA PRO A 164 -10.06 -3.84 -20.23
C PRO A 164 -10.83 -2.59 -19.82
N THR A 165 -11.79 -2.19 -20.63
CA THR A 165 -12.49 -0.91 -20.56
C THR A 165 -13.30 -0.74 -19.27
N GLU A 166 -13.33 -1.75 -18.38
CA GLU A 166 -14.18 -1.78 -17.20
C GLU A 166 -13.51 -2.43 -15.97
N PHE A 167 -12.24 -2.07 -15.67
CA PHE A 167 -11.72 -2.46 -14.36
C PHE A 167 -12.45 -1.66 -13.27
N VAL A 168 -13.14 -2.37 -12.39
CA VAL A 168 -13.86 -1.79 -11.25
C VAL A 168 -13.04 -2.02 -9.99
N PRO A 169 -12.55 -0.95 -9.33
CA PRO A 169 -11.83 -1.08 -8.07
C PRO A 169 -12.68 -1.73 -6.97
N ALA A 170 -12.12 -2.71 -6.27
CA ALA A 170 -12.75 -3.37 -5.13
C ALA A 170 -12.32 -2.70 -3.81
N ILE A 171 -12.69 -1.43 -3.64
CA ILE A 171 -12.29 -0.59 -2.51
C ILE A 171 -13.44 -0.49 -1.50
N LYS A 172 -13.17 -0.85 -0.25
CA LYS A 172 -14.07 -0.64 0.88
C LYS A 172 -13.83 0.74 1.47
N GLY A 173 -14.64 1.72 1.09
CA GLY A 173 -14.53 3.12 1.48
C GLY A 173 -14.84 4.05 0.32
N GLN A 174 -14.81 5.37 0.60
CA GLN A 174 -14.93 6.38 -0.44
C GLN A 174 -13.59 6.56 -1.15
N TRP A 175 -13.60 6.56 -2.48
CA TRP A 175 -12.43 6.78 -3.30
C TRP A 175 -12.72 7.73 -4.46
N THR A 176 -11.70 8.26 -5.09
CA THR A 176 -11.79 9.16 -6.24
C THR A 176 -10.56 9.02 -7.13
N PHE A 177 -10.72 9.28 -8.43
CA PHE A 177 -9.55 9.43 -9.30
C PHE A 177 -8.79 10.70 -8.95
N ALA A 178 -7.49 10.58 -8.79
CA ALA A 178 -6.57 11.66 -8.50
C ALA A 178 -5.15 11.28 -8.91
N ASP A 179 -4.31 12.27 -9.19
CA ASP A 179 -2.88 12.06 -9.37
C ASP A 179 -2.25 11.70 -8.03
N VAL A 180 -1.67 10.51 -7.93
CA VAL A 180 -1.02 10.01 -6.72
C VAL A 180 0.50 10.29 -6.69
N LYS A 181 1.02 10.90 -7.76
CA LYS A 181 2.44 11.31 -7.88
C LYS A 181 2.72 12.69 -7.29
N SER A 182 1.71 13.53 -7.16
CA SER A 182 1.81 14.95 -6.75
C SER A 182 2.08 15.17 -5.24
#